data_0b91762c3906b5a7edfaf4ab9c0fb592
#
_entry.id   0b91762c3906b5a7edfaf4ab9c0fb592
#
_cell.length_a   1.000
_cell.length_b   1.000
_cell.length_c   1.000
_cell.angle_alpha   90.00
_cell.angle_beta   90.00
_cell.angle_gamma   90.00
#
_symmetry.space_group_name_H-M   'P 1'
#
loop_
_entity.id
_entity.type
_entity.pdbx_description
1 polymer ?
#
loop_
_entity_poly.entity_id
_entity_poly.type
_entity_poly.pdbx_seq_one_letter_code
_entity_poly.pdbx_strand_id
1 'polypeptide(L)'
;GERRDARDPASAPLLGAGTGQDLSGLHVAVVGDVLHSRVARSNVQLLTTLGARVTLVAPPTLVPVGVEAWPCDVSYDLDGVLGDGKPDAVMMLRVQRERMSSSGGGFFPSPLEYTRNYGLDARRLRLLEDHTIVMHPGPMNRGLEISAEAADSPRAVIVEQVANGVAVRMAVLYLLLAGDVTHEASDKHGASDKNGVSPKEAGQS
;
A
#
# COMPACT_ATOMS: atom_id res chain seq x y z
N GLY A 1 -5.29 -3.23 24.10
CA GLY A 1 -5.99 -3.20 22.82
C GLY A 1 -6.26 -4.62 22.40
N GLU A 2 -7.51 -4.98 22.22
CA GLU A 2 -7.93 -6.29 21.73
C GLU A 2 -7.39 -6.48 20.29
N ARG A 3 -6.59 -7.51 20.11
CA ARG A 3 -6.17 -7.95 18.78
C ARG A 3 -7.39 -8.58 18.11
N ARG A 4 -7.87 -7.98 17.04
CA ARG A 4 -9.00 -8.50 16.27
C ARG A 4 -8.61 -9.79 15.56
N ASP A 5 -9.49 -10.78 15.57
CA ASP A 5 -9.27 -12.10 14.97
C ASP A 5 -9.21 -11.97 13.44
N ALA A 6 -8.08 -12.37 12.84
CA ALA A 6 -7.85 -12.30 11.39
C ALA A 6 -8.78 -13.25 10.57
N ARG A 7 -9.62 -14.03 11.23
CA ARG A 7 -10.58 -14.97 10.60
C ARG A 7 -11.94 -14.34 10.28
N ASP A 8 -12.20 -13.14 10.77
CA ASP A 8 -13.41 -12.39 10.41
C ASP A 8 -13.08 -11.48 9.21
N PRO A 9 -13.67 -11.69 8.04
CA PRO A 9 -13.48 -10.79 6.89
C PRO A 9 -13.93 -9.35 7.19
N ALA A 10 -14.77 -9.14 8.20
CA ALA A 10 -15.09 -7.81 8.74
C ALA A 10 -13.97 -7.25 9.63
N SER A 11 -13.02 -8.06 10.04
CA SER A 11 -11.85 -7.67 10.84
C SER A 11 -10.55 -7.58 10.02
N ALA A 12 -10.62 -7.72 8.70
CA ALA A 12 -9.50 -7.40 7.83
C ALA A 12 -9.15 -5.92 8.03
N PRO A 13 -8.05 -5.60 8.71
CA PRO A 13 -7.96 -4.31 9.40
C PRO A 13 -7.64 -3.14 8.50
N LEU A 14 -7.44 -3.33 7.22
CA LEU A 14 -6.66 -2.32 6.53
C LEU A 14 -7.24 -1.76 5.27
N LEU A 15 -8.27 -2.34 4.75
CA LEU A 15 -8.75 -1.93 3.43
C LEU A 15 -10.21 -1.50 3.45
N GLY A 16 -10.80 -1.49 4.63
CA GLY A 16 -12.16 -1.03 4.83
C GLY A 16 -12.22 0.45 5.17
N ALA A 17 -12.75 1.21 4.26
CA ALA A 17 -13.42 2.49 4.45
C ALA A 17 -12.64 3.59 5.20
N GLY A 18 -12.19 4.54 4.46
CA GLY A 18 -11.70 5.84 4.81
C GLY A 18 -12.34 6.55 5.98
N THR A 19 -11.89 6.22 7.13
CA THR A 19 -12.04 7.04 8.32
C THR A 19 -10.66 7.37 8.87
N GLY A 20 -9.71 7.84 8.04
CA GLY A 20 -8.42 8.33 8.51
C GLY A 20 -7.77 7.42 9.56
N GLN A 21 -7.82 6.10 9.36
CA GLN A 21 -7.31 5.15 10.35
C GLN A 21 -5.81 5.29 10.41
N ASP A 22 -5.34 5.65 11.57
CA ASP A 22 -3.95 5.59 11.96
C ASP A 22 -3.48 4.12 11.89
N LEU A 23 -2.43 3.86 11.12
CA LEU A 23 -1.77 2.56 11.02
C LEU A 23 -0.67 2.40 12.07
N SER A 24 -0.63 3.27 13.08
CA SER A 24 0.36 3.23 14.15
C SER A 24 0.36 1.86 14.84
N GLY A 25 1.56 1.32 15.03
CA GLY A 25 1.75 0.02 15.64
C GLY A 25 1.69 -1.17 14.66
N LEU A 26 1.32 -0.95 13.40
CA LEU A 26 1.42 -1.99 12.38
C LEU A 26 2.82 -2.04 11.77
N HIS A 27 3.28 -3.24 11.48
CA HIS A 27 4.54 -3.50 10.80
C HIS A 27 4.29 -4.16 9.44
N VAL A 28 4.78 -3.54 8.38
CA VAL A 28 4.66 -4.04 7.01
C VAL A 28 6.03 -4.38 6.45
N ALA A 29 6.25 -5.64 6.08
CA ALA A 29 7.42 -6.08 5.36
C ALA A 29 7.15 -6.01 3.84
N VAL A 30 7.97 -5.26 3.11
CA VAL A 30 7.90 -5.17 1.64
C VAL A 30 9.11 -5.90 1.05
N VAL A 31 8.86 -7.00 0.35
CA VAL A 31 9.89 -7.98 -0.02
C VAL A 31 10.07 -8.04 -1.54
N GLY A 32 11.30 -7.88 -2.02
CA GLY A 32 11.63 -8.19 -3.40
C GLY A 32 12.41 -7.12 -4.16
N ASP A 33 12.08 -6.92 -5.44
CA ASP A 33 12.76 -5.97 -6.31
C ASP A 33 12.32 -4.52 -5.98
N VAL A 34 12.92 -3.92 -4.97
CA VAL A 34 12.64 -2.56 -4.54
C VAL A 34 13.14 -1.53 -5.56
N LEU A 35 14.30 -1.79 -6.16
CA LEU A 35 14.97 -0.86 -7.09
C LEU A 35 14.08 -0.48 -8.28
N HIS A 36 13.38 -1.45 -8.85
CA HIS A 36 12.55 -1.26 -10.04
C HIS A 36 11.05 -1.11 -9.73
N SER A 37 10.66 -1.17 -8.45
CA SER A 37 9.27 -1.15 -8.04
C SER A 37 8.77 0.26 -7.73
N ARG A 38 7.83 0.75 -8.56
CA ARG A 38 7.05 1.95 -8.21
C ARG A 38 6.13 1.70 -7.01
N VAL A 39 5.66 0.46 -6.87
CA VAL A 39 4.80 0.04 -5.77
C VAL A 39 5.53 0.16 -4.43
N ALA A 40 6.77 -0.32 -4.32
CA ALA A 40 7.56 -0.19 -3.11
C ALA A 40 7.68 1.28 -2.67
N ARG A 41 8.09 2.17 -3.59
CA ARG A 41 8.30 3.59 -3.28
C ARG A 41 7.04 4.29 -2.79
N SER A 42 5.92 4.11 -3.49
CA SER A 42 4.65 4.76 -3.10
C SER A 42 4.08 4.19 -1.80
N ASN A 43 4.22 2.88 -1.56
CA ASN A 43 3.74 2.26 -0.33
C ASN A 43 4.59 2.64 0.88
N VAL A 44 5.92 2.71 0.77
CA VAL A 44 6.76 3.20 1.87
C VAL A 44 6.27 4.57 2.32
N GLN A 45 6.14 5.53 1.41
CA GLN A 45 5.71 6.88 1.76
C GLN A 45 4.30 6.91 2.36
N LEU A 46 3.33 6.23 1.74
CA LEU A 46 1.96 6.23 2.22
C LEU A 46 1.82 5.57 3.60
N LEU A 47 2.38 4.37 3.75
CA LEU A 47 2.26 3.60 5.00
C LEU A 47 2.93 4.31 6.17
N THR A 48 4.10 4.89 5.96
CA THR A 48 4.80 5.64 7.01
C THR A 48 4.11 6.96 7.34
N THR A 49 3.52 7.65 6.36
CA THR A 49 2.67 8.83 6.61
C THR A 49 1.45 8.47 7.46
N LEU A 50 0.91 7.25 7.29
CA LEU A 50 -0.20 6.73 8.09
C LEU A 50 0.25 6.11 9.42
N GLY A 51 1.52 6.19 9.78
CA GLY A 51 2.05 5.74 11.06
C GLY A 51 2.54 4.29 11.12
N ALA A 52 2.49 3.53 10.02
CA ALA A 52 3.00 2.17 10.01
C ALA A 52 4.53 2.13 9.98
N ARG A 53 5.12 1.13 10.62
CA ARG A 53 6.53 0.79 10.44
C ARG A 53 6.68 -0.03 9.16
N VAL A 54 7.63 0.32 8.31
CA VAL A 54 7.92 -0.41 7.07
C VAL A 54 9.34 -0.95 7.09
N THR A 55 9.51 -2.23 6.75
CA THR A 55 10.82 -2.85 6.52
C THR A 55 10.91 -3.33 5.07
N LEU A 56 11.87 -2.81 4.32
CA LEU A 56 12.22 -3.30 2.99
C LEU A 56 13.15 -4.51 3.12
N VAL A 57 12.83 -5.59 2.41
CA VAL A 57 13.68 -6.79 2.37
C VAL A 57 14.00 -7.13 0.92
N ALA A 58 15.28 -7.03 0.56
CA ALA A 58 15.70 -7.21 -0.83
C ALA A 58 17.14 -7.69 -0.92
N PRO A 59 17.54 -8.36 -2.03
CA PRO A 59 18.95 -8.52 -2.37
C PRO A 59 19.67 -7.16 -2.37
N PRO A 60 20.92 -7.05 -1.92
CA PRO A 60 21.67 -5.78 -1.93
C PRO A 60 21.68 -5.09 -3.29
N THR A 61 21.70 -5.86 -4.38
CA THR A 61 21.70 -5.36 -5.75
C THR A 61 20.34 -4.84 -6.22
N LEU A 62 19.27 -5.10 -5.49
CA LEU A 62 17.91 -4.66 -5.77
C LEU A 62 17.39 -3.59 -4.79
N VAL A 63 18.30 -3.00 -4.04
CA VAL A 63 18.03 -1.84 -3.19
C VAL A 63 18.47 -0.57 -3.93
N PRO A 64 17.63 0.46 -4.02
CA PRO A 64 18.00 1.70 -4.68
C PRO A 64 19.07 2.47 -3.90
N VAL A 65 19.95 3.14 -4.62
CA VAL A 65 20.91 4.09 -4.02
C VAL A 65 20.12 5.20 -3.32
N GLY A 66 20.54 5.55 -2.12
CA GLY A 66 19.88 6.59 -1.33
C GLY A 66 18.65 6.10 -0.57
N VAL A 67 18.44 4.79 -0.44
CA VAL A 67 17.35 4.21 0.35
C VAL A 67 17.42 4.61 1.83
N GLU A 68 18.58 4.98 2.31
CA GLU A 68 18.83 5.45 3.68
C GLU A 68 18.05 6.73 4.01
N ALA A 69 17.66 7.49 2.98
CA ALA A 69 16.82 8.68 3.13
C ALA A 69 15.32 8.36 3.16
N TRP A 70 14.93 7.10 2.95
CA TRP A 70 13.53 6.71 3.01
C TRP A 70 13.10 6.46 4.47
N PRO A 71 11.87 6.78 4.83
CA PRO A 71 11.38 6.60 6.19
C PRO A 71 11.05 5.12 6.49
N CYS A 72 12.00 4.22 6.32
CA CYS A 72 11.81 2.78 6.51
C CYS A 72 13.11 2.08 6.90
N ASP A 73 12.98 0.91 7.50
CA ASP A 73 14.11 0.02 7.76
C ASP A 73 14.48 -0.78 6.50
N VAL A 74 15.73 -1.20 6.38
CA VAL A 74 16.21 -2.06 5.30
C VAL A 74 16.85 -3.31 5.90
N SER A 75 16.47 -4.48 5.39
CA SER A 75 17.05 -5.76 5.78
C SER A 75 17.39 -6.60 4.55
N TYR A 76 18.39 -7.44 4.69
CA TYR A 76 18.80 -8.43 3.69
C TYR A 76 18.47 -9.87 4.13
N ASP A 77 17.92 -10.02 5.33
CA ASP A 77 17.52 -11.30 5.93
C ASP A 77 16.00 -11.40 6.02
N LEU A 78 15.43 -12.15 5.07
CA LEU A 78 13.98 -12.37 5.03
C LEU A 78 13.50 -13.23 6.21
N ASP A 79 14.26 -14.28 6.56
CA ASP A 79 13.84 -15.21 7.61
C ASP A 79 13.79 -14.51 8.98
N GLY A 80 14.78 -13.67 9.28
CA GLY A 80 14.80 -12.86 10.50
C GLY A 80 13.65 -11.85 10.55
N VAL A 81 13.34 -11.17 9.43
CA VAL A 81 12.20 -10.23 9.39
C VAL A 81 10.86 -10.92 9.57
N LEU A 82 10.67 -12.11 8.99
CA LEU A 82 9.40 -12.84 9.11
C LEU A 82 9.23 -13.48 10.49
N GLY A 83 10.30 -14.06 11.05
CA GLY A 83 10.25 -14.76 12.33
C GLY A 83 10.35 -13.82 13.54
N ASP A 84 11.41 -13.02 13.59
CA ASP A 84 11.69 -12.16 14.75
C ASP A 84 10.99 -10.81 14.64
N GLY A 85 10.87 -10.29 13.41
CA GLY A 85 10.24 -9.00 13.13
C GLY A 85 8.73 -9.01 13.25
N LYS A 86 8.10 -10.17 13.14
CA LYS A 86 6.64 -10.41 13.29
C LYS A 86 5.79 -9.36 12.57
N PRO A 87 5.90 -9.24 11.25
CA PRO A 87 5.12 -8.26 10.50
C PRO A 87 3.63 -8.61 10.52
N ASP A 88 2.77 -7.59 10.56
CA ASP A 88 1.32 -7.73 10.41
C ASP A 88 0.92 -7.97 8.96
N ALA A 89 1.72 -7.47 8.02
CA ALA A 89 1.54 -7.70 6.59
C ALA A 89 2.87 -7.96 5.88
N VAL A 90 2.87 -8.89 4.93
CA VAL A 90 3.99 -9.16 4.03
C VAL A 90 3.54 -8.87 2.60
N MET A 91 4.12 -7.85 1.98
CA MET A 91 3.87 -7.50 0.58
C MET A 91 5.01 -8.03 -0.28
N MET A 92 4.73 -9.07 -1.06
CA MET A 92 5.68 -9.59 -2.05
C MET A 92 5.65 -8.73 -3.30
N LEU A 93 6.79 -8.26 -3.76
CA LEU A 93 6.92 -7.50 -5.01
C LEU A 93 7.12 -8.44 -6.19
N ARG A 94 6.51 -8.11 -7.33
CA ARG A 94 6.76 -8.84 -8.57
C ARG A 94 8.21 -8.69 -9.01
N VAL A 95 8.87 -9.81 -9.29
CA VAL A 95 10.19 -9.84 -9.92
C VAL A 95 10.03 -9.64 -11.44
N GLN A 96 10.69 -8.63 -11.98
CA GLN A 96 10.64 -8.33 -13.41
C GLN A 96 11.63 -9.24 -14.17
N ARG A 97 11.18 -10.46 -14.53
CA ARG A 97 12.00 -11.48 -15.21
C ARG A 97 12.61 -10.97 -16.52
N GLU A 98 11.91 -10.08 -17.20
CA GLU A 98 12.35 -9.44 -18.44
C GLU A 98 13.68 -8.68 -18.26
N ARG A 99 13.88 -8.11 -17.08
CA ARG A 99 15.10 -7.38 -16.72
C ARG A 99 16.25 -8.29 -16.30
N MET A 100 15.93 -9.52 -15.86
CA MET A 100 16.95 -10.52 -15.53
C MET A 100 17.69 -11.00 -16.77
N SER A 101 17.03 -11.00 -17.93
CA SER A 101 17.57 -11.50 -19.19
C SER A 101 18.24 -10.41 -20.05
N SER A 102 17.83 -9.15 -19.91
CA SER A 102 18.24 -8.04 -20.78
C SER A 102 19.39 -7.20 -20.24
N SER A 103 19.66 -7.27 -18.95
CA SER A 103 20.81 -6.57 -18.38
C SER A 103 22.05 -7.42 -18.50
N GLY A 104 22.85 -7.20 -19.52
CA GLY A 104 24.16 -7.85 -19.74
C GLY A 104 25.21 -7.56 -18.65
N GLY A 105 24.81 -7.49 -17.41
CA GLY A 105 25.68 -7.26 -16.27
C GLY A 105 25.08 -7.87 -15.00
N GLY A 106 25.72 -8.87 -14.49
CA GLY A 106 25.57 -9.69 -13.32
C GLY A 106 25.06 -9.15 -12.00
N PHE A 107 24.14 -8.20 -12.01
CA PHE A 107 23.63 -7.60 -10.78
C PHE A 107 22.31 -8.22 -10.26
N PHE A 108 21.65 -9.03 -11.07
CA PHE A 108 20.42 -9.69 -10.64
C PHE A 108 20.75 -11.12 -10.16
N PRO A 109 20.27 -11.54 -8.98
CA PRO A 109 20.47 -12.93 -8.55
C PRO A 109 19.81 -13.90 -9.51
N SER A 110 20.34 -15.12 -9.64
CA SER A 110 19.69 -16.15 -10.44
C SER A 110 18.29 -16.44 -9.90
N PRO A 111 17.33 -16.91 -10.74
CA PRO A 111 15.98 -17.24 -10.25
C PRO A 111 15.99 -18.21 -9.06
N LEU A 112 16.88 -19.20 -9.09
CA LEU A 112 17.01 -20.17 -7.99
C LEU A 112 17.51 -19.51 -6.70
N GLU A 113 18.53 -18.67 -6.81
CA GLU A 113 19.10 -17.94 -5.67
C GLU A 113 18.08 -16.95 -5.09
N TYR A 114 17.37 -16.24 -5.96
CA TYR A 114 16.30 -15.33 -5.53
C TYR A 114 15.20 -16.09 -4.79
N THR A 115 14.65 -17.15 -5.37
CA THR A 115 13.60 -17.95 -4.73
C THR A 115 14.05 -18.51 -3.38
N ARG A 116 15.29 -19.00 -3.32
CA ARG A 116 15.85 -19.59 -2.09
C ARG A 116 15.99 -18.57 -0.97
N ASN A 117 16.44 -17.36 -1.29
CA ASN A 117 16.75 -16.35 -0.28
C ASN A 117 15.59 -15.38 0.00
N TYR A 118 14.75 -15.09 -1.01
CA TYR A 118 13.73 -14.04 -0.94
C TYR A 118 12.32 -14.48 -1.35
N GLY A 119 12.13 -15.73 -1.81
CA GLY A 119 10.81 -16.26 -2.15
C GLY A 119 9.99 -16.60 -0.90
N LEU A 120 8.71 -16.28 -0.90
CA LEU A 120 7.77 -16.70 0.15
C LEU A 120 7.26 -18.11 -0.18
N ASP A 121 7.81 -19.10 0.50
CA ASP A 121 7.44 -20.51 0.39
C ASP A 121 6.63 -21.00 1.60
N ALA A 122 6.22 -22.27 1.60
CA ALA A 122 5.48 -22.88 2.70
C ALA A 122 6.25 -22.89 4.04
N ARG A 123 7.59 -22.95 3.99
CA ARG A 123 8.42 -22.87 5.20
C ARG A 123 8.34 -21.49 5.83
N ARG A 124 8.51 -20.45 5.02
CA ARG A 124 8.44 -19.06 5.46
C ARG A 124 7.04 -18.65 5.86
N LEU A 125 6.02 -19.18 5.19
CA LEU A 125 4.62 -18.99 5.59
C LEU A 125 4.35 -19.46 7.03
N ARG A 126 5.06 -20.50 7.51
CA ARG A 126 4.96 -20.97 8.88
C ARG A 126 5.70 -20.11 9.92
N LEU A 127 6.61 -19.24 9.49
CA LEU A 127 7.26 -18.27 10.37
C LEU A 127 6.35 -17.11 10.73
N LEU A 128 5.33 -16.86 9.91
CA LEU A 128 4.40 -15.76 10.11
C LEU A 128 3.44 -16.05 11.26
N GLU A 129 3.10 -15.01 12.00
CA GLU A 129 2.04 -15.07 13.01
C GLU A 129 0.67 -15.35 12.34
N ASP A 130 -0.29 -15.88 13.08
CA ASP A 130 -1.59 -16.28 12.52
C ASP A 130 -2.39 -15.13 11.91
N HIS A 131 -2.20 -13.91 12.41
CA HIS A 131 -2.87 -12.71 11.93
C HIS A 131 -2.18 -12.06 10.71
N THR A 132 -0.96 -12.49 10.37
CA THR A 132 -0.20 -11.87 9.28
C THR A 132 -0.87 -12.13 7.94
N ILE A 133 -1.12 -11.06 7.18
CA ILE A 133 -1.66 -11.15 5.82
C ILE A 133 -0.54 -11.15 4.76
N VAL A 134 -0.79 -11.85 3.65
CA VAL A 134 0.10 -11.89 2.49
C VAL A 134 -0.51 -11.12 1.34
N MET A 135 0.24 -10.17 0.81
CA MET A 135 -0.16 -9.25 -0.26
C MET A 135 0.75 -9.39 -1.48
N HIS A 136 0.23 -9.07 -2.66
CA HIS A 136 0.99 -8.99 -3.89
C HIS A 136 0.29 -8.04 -4.88
N PRO A 137 0.98 -7.09 -5.53
CA PRO A 137 0.34 -6.12 -6.43
C PRO A 137 -0.16 -6.73 -7.76
N GLY A 138 0.20 -8.00 -8.04
CA GLY A 138 -0.09 -8.67 -9.31
C GLY A 138 0.62 -8.06 -10.53
N PRO A 139 0.71 -8.82 -11.64
CA PRO A 139 0.61 -10.27 -11.68
C PRO A 139 1.79 -10.94 -10.98
N MET A 140 1.59 -12.12 -10.37
CA MET A 140 2.63 -12.84 -9.63
C MET A 140 3.36 -13.86 -10.50
N ASN A 141 4.65 -14.12 -10.21
CA ASN A 141 5.41 -15.23 -10.77
C ASN A 141 5.44 -16.38 -9.75
N ARG A 142 4.44 -17.27 -9.84
CA ARG A 142 4.37 -18.44 -8.96
C ARG A 142 5.63 -19.30 -9.12
N GLY A 143 6.23 -19.69 -7.99
CA GLY A 143 7.48 -20.43 -7.94
C GLY A 143 8.76 -19.58 -8.06
N LEU A 144 8.62 -18.25 -8.08
CA LEU A 144 9.76 -17.33 -8.02
C LEU A 144 9.70 -16.51 -6.72
N GLU A 145 8.95 -15.41 -6.70
CA GLU A 145 8.80 -14.57 -5.49
C GLU A 145 7.79 -15.13 -4.49
N ILE A 146 6.83 -15.93 -4.96
CA ILE A 146 5.80 -16.54 -4.11
C ILE A 146 5.48 -17.95 -4.60
N SER A 147 5.39 -18.92 -3.69
CA SER A 147 4.96 -20.27 -4.03
C SER A 147 3.44 -20.34 -4.25
N ALA A 148 2.97 -21.42 -4.91
CA ALA A 148 1.53 -21.64 -5.06
C ALA A 148 0.84 -21.77 -3.69
N GLU A 149 1.44 -22.49 -2.77
CA GLU A 149 0.92 -22.70 -1.41
C GLU A 149 0.76 -21.38 -0.64
N ALA A 150 1.73 -20.47 -0.76
CA ALA A 150 1.65 -19.17 -0.12
C ALA A 150 0.61 -18.26 -0.78
N ALA A 151 0.52 -18.28 -2.11
CA ALA A 151 -0.43 -17.47 -2.86
C ALA A 151 -1.89 -17.91 -2.69
N ASP A 152 -2.11 -19.21 -2.45
CA ASP A 152 -3.44 -19.80 -2.27
C ASP A 152 -3.78 -20.03 -0.78
N SER A 153 -2.94 -19.54 0.13
CA SER A 153 -3.16 -19.68 1.57
C SER A 153 -4.34 -18.81 2.04
N PRO A 154 -5.01 -19.18 3.15
CA PRO A 154 -6.06 -18.34 3.76
C PRO A 154 -5.58 -16.96 4.21
N ARG A 155 -4.27 -16.74 4.31
CA ARG A 155 -3.65 -15.46 4.66
C ARG A 155 -3.45 -14.55 3.45
N ALA A 156 -3.57 -15.09 2.22
CA ALA A 156 -3.37 -14.31 1.00
C ALA A 156 -4.62 -13.49 0.67
N VAL A 157 -4.49 -12.17 0.79
CA VAL A 157 -5.56 -11.19 0.48
C VAL A 157 -5.36 -10.55 -0.91
N ILE A 158 -4.72 -11.28 -1.82
CA ILE A 158 -4.28 -10.76 -3.13
C ILE A 158 -5.47 -10.37 -4.02
N VAL A 159 -6.54 -11.18 -4.00
CA VAL A 159 -7.75 -10.93 -4.79
C VAL A 159 -8.52 -9.72 -4.24
N GLU A 160 -8.68 -9.65 -2.93
CA GLU A 160 -9.30 -8.53 -2.23
C GLU A 160 -8.50 -7.23 -2.46
N GLN A 161 -7.18 -7.30 -2.44
CA GLN A 161 -6.31 -6.17 -2.76
C GLN A 161 -6.58 -5.63 -4.17
N VAL A 162 -6.76 -6.50 -5.17
CA VAL A 162 -7.08 -6.10 -6.55
C VAL A 162 -8.47 -5.43 -6.60
N ALA A 163 -9.47 -6.02 -5.97
CA ALA A 163 -10.83 -5.47 -5.93
C ALA A 163 -10.85 -4.09 -5.26
N ASN A 164 -10.21 -3.95 -4.09
CA ASN A 164 -10.09 -2.67 -3.38
C ASN A 164 -9.31 -1.63 -4.20
N GLY A 165 -8.31 -2.05 -4.96
CA GLY A 165 -7.56 -1.18 -5.86
C GLY A 165 -8.42 -0.53 -6.95
N VAL A 166 -9.47 -1.18 -7.41
CA VAL A 166 -10.45 -0.58 -8.35
C VAL A 166 -11.24 0.51 -7.66
N ALA A 167 -11.79 0.24 -6.48
CA ALA A 167 -12.58 1.21 -5.71
C ALA A 167 -11.76 2.46 -5.36
N VAL A 168 -10.51 2.28 -4.91
CA VAL A 168 -9.60 3.40 -4.59
C VAL A 168 -9.31 4.24 -5.83
N ARG A 169 -9.03 3.63 -6.99
CA ARG A 169 -8.81 4.38 -8.23
C ARG A 169 -10.04 5.17 -8.66
N MET A 170 -11.23 4.57 -8.53
CA MET A 170 -12.49 5.27 -8.81
C MET A 170 -12.67 6.49 -7.90
N ALA A 171 -12.41 6.35 -6.60
CA ALA A 171 -12.49 7.45 -5.65
C ALA A 171 -11.50 8.57 -5.98
N VAL A 172 -10.25 8.23 -6.29
CA VAL A 172 -9.22 9.21 -6.68
C VAL A 172 -9.64 9.96 -7.95
N LEU A 173 -10.09 9.24 -8.99
CA LEU A 173 -10.55 9.87 -10.22
C LEU A 173 -11.76 10.78 -9.97
N TYR A 174 -12.72 10.33 -9.17
CA TYR A 174 -13.86 11.14 -8.80
C TYR A 174 -13.44 12.45 -8.10
N LEU A 175 -12.56 12.38 -7.10
CA LEU A 175 -12.07 13.56 -6.38
C LEU A 175 -11.32 14.52 -7.30
N LEU A 176 -10.51 14.01 -8.21
CA LEU A 176 -9.74 14.84 -9.15
C LEU A 176 -10.63 15.50 -10.21
N LEU A 177 -11.69 14.83 -10.66
CA LEU A 177 -12.56 15.32 -11.72
C LEU A 177 -13.75 16.14 -11.18
N ALA A 178 -14.24 15.84 -9.97
CA ALA A 178 -15.38 16.51 -9.35
C ALA A 178 -14.95 17.66 -8.42
N GLY A 179 -13.67 17.81 -8.11
CA GLY A 179 -13.15 18.81 -7.17
C GLY A 179 -13.45 20.26 -7.55
N ASP A 180 -13.67 20.56 -8.83
CA ASP A 180 -14.02 21.91 -9.29
C ASP A 180 -15.52 22.24 -9.23
N VAL A 181 -16.40 21.22 -9.07
CA VAL A 181 -17.86 21.43 -9.07
C VAL A 181 -18.37 22.01 -7.75
N THR A 182 -17.63 21.85 -6.66
CA THR A 182 -18.04 22.34 -5.33
C THR A 182 -17.71 23.82 -5.11
N HIS A 183 -16.76 24.40 -5.86
CA HIS A 183 -16.43 25.83 -5.75
C HIS A 183 -17.41 26.75 -6.50
N GLU A 184 -18.05 26.29 -7.60
CA GLU A 184 -19.01 27.10 -8.33
C GLU A 184 -20.40 27.15 -7.67
N ALA A 185 -20.74 26.20 -6.81
CA ALA A 185 -22.06 26.18 -6.15
C ALA A 185 -22.15 27.16 -4.96
N SER A 186 -21.04 27.56 -4.35
CA SER A 186 -21.03 28.49 -3.23
C SER A 186 -21.09 29.97 -3.64
N ASP A 187 -20.68 30.29 -4.88
CA ASP A 187 -20.68 31.69 -5.35
C ASP A 187 -22.01 32.16 -5.94
N LYS A 188 -22.95 31.25 -6.21
CA LYS A 188 -24.28 31.61 -6.77
C LYS A 188 -25.37 31.91 -5.74
N HIS A 189 -25.09 31.77 -4.45
CA HIS A 189 -26.05 32.05 -3.38
C HIS A 189 -25.80 33.35 -2.62
N GLY A 190 -24.80 34.18 -3.03
CA GLY A 190 -24.42 35.42 -2.38
C GLY A 190 -24.91 36.73 -3.05
N ALA A 191 -25.61 36.66 -4.18
CA ALA A 191 -26.01 37.84 -4.94
C ALA A 191 -27.53 37.94 -5.20
N SER A 192 -28.31 38.05 -4.11
CA SER A 192 -29.70 38.53 -4.22
C SER A 192 -30.18 38.94 -2.84
N ASP A 193 -29.91 40.16 -2.45
CA ASP A 193 -30.80 41.04 -1.66
C ASP A 193 -30.12 42.37 -1.37
N LYS A 194 -30.20 43.31 -2.29
CA LYS A 194 -30.10 44.77 -2.04
C LYS A 194 -30.97 45.52 -3.00
N ASN A 195 -32.26 45.50 -2.78
CA ASN A 195 -33.17 46.56 -3.23
C ASN A 195 -34.17 46.86 -2.12
N GLY A 196 -33.70 47.61 -1.14
CA GLY A 196 -34.53 48.24 -0.13
C GLY A 196 -34.97 49.62 -0.65
N VAL A 197 -36.21 49.74 -1.05
CA VAL A 197 -36.91 50.97 -1.37
C VAL A 197 -37.14 51.75 -0.08
N SER A 198 -36.60 52.96 0.02
CA SER A 198 -36.95 53.93 1.08
C SER A 198 -38.28 54.62 0.76
N PRO A 199 -39.21 54.75 1.72
CA PRO A 199 -40.41 55.58 1.56
C PRO A 199 -40.07 57.07 1.72
N LYS A 200 -40.59 57.89 0.85
CA LYS A 200 -40.64 59.36 0.98
C LYS A 200 -41.64 59.74 2.05
N GLU A 201 -41.21 60.47 3.05
CA GLU A 201 -42.08 61.25 3.93
C GLU A 201 -42.55 62.50 3.22
N ALA A 202 -43.86 62.64 3.16
CA ALA A 202 -44.52 63.90 2.85
C ALA A 202 -44.74 64.70 4.14
N GLY A 203 -44.06 65.82 4.27
CA GLY A 203 -44.35 66.78 5.33
C GLY A 203 -45.21 67.92 4.82
N GLN A 204 -46.23 68.20 5.55
CA GLN A 204 -47.20 69.27 5.41
C GLN A 204 -46.67 70.55 6.05
N SER A 205 -47.13 71.66 5.48
CA SER A 205 -47.34 73.01 5.99
C SER A 205 -46.38 74.02 5.47
#